data_203da700f3791c12da19f1d4defde22c
#
_entry.id   203da700f3791c12da19f1d4defde22c
#
_cell.length_a   1.000
_cell.length_b   1.000
_cell.length_c   1.000
_cell.angle_alpha   90.00
_cell.angle_beta   90.00
_cell.angle_gamma   90.00
#
_symmetry.space_group_name_H-M   'P 1'
#
loop_
_entity.id
_entity.type
_entity.pdbx_description
1 polymer ?
#
loop_
_entity_poly.entity_id
_entity_poly.type
_entity_poly.pdbx_seq_one_letter_code
_entity_poly.pdbx_strand_id
1 'polypeptide(L)'
;MPTAITEGRIDFRQVEGTGVAADFIFAEFDAEIRLRDLVSDRIVFAYSTHGREGHQSYESAKSRALSVIEKEIKAAFNEQISEVFSI
;
A
#
# COMPACT_ATOMS: atom_id res chain seq x y z
N MET A 1 14.53 -21.05 -9.90
CA MET A 1 15.10 -19.83 -9.31
C MET A 1 14.22 -18.63 -9.60
N PRO A 2 13.90 -17.81 -8.61
CA PRO A 2 13.17 -16.58 -8.90
C PRO A 2 14.05 -15.61 -9.71
N THR A 3 13.45 -14.99 -10.70
CA THR A 3 14.10 -13.96 -11.50
C THR A 3 13.75 -12.56 -11.04
N ALA A 4 12.87 -12.45 -10.06
CA ALA A 4 12.43 -11.16 -9.51
C ALA A 4 12.24 -11.28 -8.01
N ILE A 5 12.40 -10.16 -7.32
CA ILE A 5 12.19 -10.05 -5.89
C ILE A 5 11.25 -8.87 -5.61
N THR A 6 10.30 -9.10 -4.70
CA THR A 6 9.39 -8.06 -4.25
C THR A 6 9.91 -7.47 -2.95
N GLU A 7 10.05 -6.15 -2.93
CA GLU A 7 10.42 -5.39 -1.74
C GLU A 7 9.27 -4.48 -1.38
N GLY A 8 8.90 -4.45 -0.11
CA GLY A 8 7.78 -3.62 0.34
C GLY A 8 8.01 -3.04 1.72
N ARG A 9 7.39 -1.91 1.97
CA ARG A 9 7.41 -1.25 3.27
C ARG A 9 6.09 -0.58 3.52
N ILE A 10 5.57 -0.72 4.73
CA ILE A 10 4.37 -0.05 5.20
C ILE A 10 4.66 0.56 6.56
N ASP A 11 4.48 1.87 6.67
CA ASP A 11 4.61 2.59 7.93
C ASP A 11 3.24 3.07 8.36
N PHE A 12 2.92 2.88 9.63
CA PHE A 12 1.66 3.33 10.22
C PHE A 12 1.93 4.31 11.35
N ARG A 13 1.04 5.30 11.47
CA ARG A 13 1.02 6.23 12.59
C ARG A 13 -0.40 6.33 13.12
N GLN A 14 -0.53 6.33 14.43
CA GLN A 14 -1.83 6.55 15.09
C GLN A 14 -2.06 8.05 15.25
N VAL A 15 -3.22 8.51 14.80
CA VAL A 15 -3.65 9.90 14.92
C VAL A 15 -5.05 9.93 15.53
N GLU A 16 -5.23 10.73 16.56
CA GLU A 16 -6.54 10.89 17.17
C GLU A 16 -7.35 11.91 16.39
N GLY A 17 -8.66 11.63 16.23
CA GLY A 17 -9.58 12.57 15.61
C GLY A 17 -9.86 13.76 16.52
N THR A 18 -10.27 14.87 15.91
CA THR A 18 -10.61 16.10 16.62
C THR A 18 -11.96 16.63 16.13
N GLY A 19 -12.59 17.45 16.93
CA GLY A 19 -13.89 18.03 16.58
C GLY A 19 -14.97 16.97 16.39
N VAL A 20 -15.61 16.95 15.23
CA VAL A 20 -16.67 15.98 14.92
C VAL A 20 -16.13 14.56 14.78
N ALA A 21 -14.82 14.41 14.58
CA ALA A 21 -14.16 13.12 14.45
C ALA A 21 -13.45 12.69 15.75
N ALA A 22 -13.78 13.32 16.91
CA ALA A 22 -13.10 13.05 18.17
C ALA A 22 -13.27 11.61 18.67
N ASP A 23 -14.33 10.92 18.23
CA ASP A 23 -14.58 9.52 18.61
C ASP A 23 -13.85 8.52 17.72
N PHE A 24 -13.10 9.00 16.73
CA PHE A 24 -12.37 8.14 15.80
C PHE A 24 -10.88 8.19 16.05
N ILE A 25 -10.25 7.06 15.82
CA ILE A 25 -8.79 6.94 15.79
C ILE A 25 -8.40 6.64 14.35
N PHE A 26 -7.43 7.36 13.83
CA PHE A 26 -6.99 7.20 12.45
C PHE A 26 -5.66 6.46 12.41
N ALA A 27 -5.55 5.56 11.45
CA ALA A 27 -4.28 4.97 11.07
C ALA A 27 -3.81 5.69 9.79
N GLU A 28 -2.80 6.54 9.92
CA GLU A 28 -2.13 7.13 8.76
C GLU A 28 -1.10 6.15 8.26
N PHE A 29 -0.99 6.03 6.95
CA PHE A 29 -0.08 5.07 6.38
C PHE A 29 0.67 5.63 5.19
N ASP A 30 1.90 5.14 5.03
CA ASP A 30 2.71 5.26 3.83
C ASP A 30 3.12 3.86 3.44
N ALA A 31 2.82 3.47 2.21
CA ALA A 31 3.13 2.15 1.71
C ALA A 31 3.87 2.25 0.39
N GLU A 32 4.89 1.45 0.20
CA GLU A 32 5.54 1.34 -1.09
C GLU A 32 5.88 -0.12 -1.38
N ILE A 33 5.85 -0.46 -2.65
CA ILE A 33 6.22 -1.78 -3.13
C ILE A 33 7.04 -1.61 -4.40
N ARG A 34 8.06 -2.45 -4.55
CA ARG A 34 8.91 -2.50 -5.72
C ARG A 34 9.12 -3.94 -6.13
N LEU A 35 9.09 -4.16 -7.43
CA LEU A 35 9.45 -5.45 -8.01
C LEU A 35 10.74 -5.24 -8.80
N ARG A 36 11.79 -5.93 -8.40
CA ARG A 36 13.10 -5.84 -9.01
C ARG A 36 13.40 -7.10 -9.81
N ASP A 37 13.79 -6.91 -11.06
CA ASP A 37 14.28 -8.01 -11.89
C ASP A 37 15.74 -8.31 -11.51
N LEU A 38 16.00 -9.54 -11.07
CA LEU A 38 17.33 -9.95 -10.61
C LEU A 38 18.32 -10.15 -11.74
N VAL A 39 17.84 -10.34 -12.96
CA VAL A 39 18.72 -10.53 -14.13
C VAL A 39 19.30 -9.20 -14.58
N SER A 40 18.47 -8.19 -14.73
CA SER A 40 18.88 -6.86 -15.19
C SER A 40 19.17 -5.87 -14.06
N ASP A 41 18.84 -6.25 -12.83
CA ASP A 41 18.91 -5.39 -11.63
C ASP A 41 18.10 -4.10 -11.81
N ARG A 42 16.99 -4.19 -12.53
CA ARG A 42 16.10 -3.06 -12.77
C ARG A 42 14.81 -3.21 -11.99
N ILE A 43 14.28 -2.07 -11.57
CA ILE A 43 12.94 -2.01 -11.00
C ILE A 43 11.95 -2.01 -12.16
N VAL A 44 11.13 -3.06 -12.23
CA VAL A 44 10.15 -3.23 -13.32
C VAL A 44 8.74 -2.83 -12.89
N PHE A 45 8.52 -2.66 -11.59
CA PHE A 45 7.28 -2.17 -11.03
C PHE A 45 7.58 -1.44 -9.74
N ALA A 46 6.98 -0.28 -9.57
CA ALA A 46 7.07 0.47 -8.33
C ALA A 46 5.75 1.20 -8.11
N TYR A 47 5.26 1.16 -6.88
CA TYR A 47 4.03 1.83 -6.51
C TYR A 47 4.14 2.31 -5.07
N SER A 48 3.67 3.52 -4.84
CA SER A 48 3.57 4.05 -3.49
C SER A 48 2.20 4.69 -3.29
N THR A 49 1.69 4.59 -2.08
CA THR A 49 0.42 5.21 -1.71
C THR A 49 0.51 5.70 -0.27
N HIS A 50 -0.29 6.67 0.04
CA HIS A 50 -0.41 7.19 1.39
C HIS A 50 -1.87 7.58 1.63
N GLY A 51 -2.26 7.61 2.88
CA GLY A 51 -3.61 7.97 3.25
C GLY A 51 -3.87 7.72 4.71
N ARG A 52 -5.13 7.70 5.07
CA ARG A 52 -5.54 7.33 6.43
C ARG A 52 -6.93 6.73 6.43
N GLU A 53 -7.15 5.85 7.40
CA GLU A 53 -8.45 5.25 7.65
C GLU A 53 -8.84 5.48 9.10
N GLY A 54 -10.12 5.79 9.34
CA GLY A 54 -10.63 6.04 10.68
C GLY A 54 -11.56 4.94 11.14
N HIS A 55 -11.49 4.61 12.43
CA HIS A 55 -12.38 3.66 13.06
C HIS A 55 -12.42 3.94 14.56
N GLN A 56 -13.24 3.19 15.29
CA GLN A 56 -13.36 3.36 16.74
C GLN A 56 -12.13 2.90 17.50
N SER A 57 -11.29 2.04 16.91
CA SER A 57 -10.03 1.60 17.51
C SER A 57 -8.91 1.65 16.49
N TYR A 58 -7.68 1.78 16.97
CA TYR A 58 -6.49 1.79 16.10
C TYR A 58 -6.33 0.46 15.35
N GLU A 59 -6.58 -0.66 16.03
CA GLU A 59 -6.49 -1.98 15.40
C GLU A 59 -7.45 -2.12 14.22
N SER A 60 -8.69 -1.67 14.38
CA SER A 60 -9.66 -1.70 13.30
C SER A 60 -9.32 -0.72 12.18
N ALA A 61 -8.86 0.48 12.52
CA ALA A 61 -8.42 1.47 11.54
C ALA A 61 -7.25 0.93 10.70
N LYS A 62 -6.29 0.30 11.35
CA LYS A 62 -5.13 -0.30 10.71
C LYS A 62 -5.54 -1.45 9.78
N SER A 63 -6.48 -2.29 10.21
CA SER A 63 -7.00 -3.38 9.40
C SER A 63 -7.68 -2.87 8.13
N ARG A 64 -8.46 -1.79 8.23
CA ARG A 64 -9.08 -1.16 7.07
C ARG A 64 -8.04 -0.57 6.13
N ALA A 65 -7.02 0.08 6.69
CA ALA A 65 -5.93 0.64 5.91
C ALA A 65 -5.20 -0.45 5.11
N LEU A 66 -4.94 -1.59 5.73
CA LEU A 66 -4.30 -2.72 5.05
C LEU A 66 -5.14 -3.22 3.88
N SER A 67 -6.47 -3.28 4.04
CA SER A 67 -7.37 -3.67 2.96
C SER A 67 -7.34 -2.69 1.79
N VAL A 68 -7.31 -1.40 2.08
CA VAL A 68 -7.22 -0.35 1.06
C VAL A 68 -5.89 -0.45 0.31
N ILE A 69 -4.79 -0.57 1.04
CA ILE A 69 -3.45 -0.70 0.45
C ILE A 69 -3.39 -1.93 -0.48
N GLU A 70 -3.91 -3.06 -0.03
CA GLU A 70 -3.93 -4.28 -0.82
C GLU A 70 -4.70 -4.10 -2.13
N LYS A 71 -5.87 -3.49 -2.08
CA LYS A 71 -6.67 -3.23 -3.27
C LYS A 71 -5.97 -2.29 -4.24
N GLU A 72 -5.35 -1.23 -3.73
CA GLU A 72 -4.64 -0.27 -4.57
C GLU A 72 -3.43 -0.88 -5.25
N ILE A 73 -2.66 -1.68 -4.51
CA ILE A 73 -1.49 -2.36 -5.07
C ILE A 73 -1.89 -3.36 -6.15
N LYS A 74 -2.93 -4.14 -5.90
CA LYS A 74 -3.44 -5.11 -6.88
C LYS A 74 -3.92 -4.42 -8.15
N ALA A 75 -4.65 -3.32 -8.01
CA ALA A 75 -5.14 -2.56 -9.16
C ALA A 75 -3.99 -1.97 -9.98
N ALA A 76 -3.01 -1.37 -9.31
CA ALA A 76 -1.85 -0.79 -9.97
C ALA A 76 -1.02 -1.86 -10.68
N PHE A 77 -0.81 -2.99 -10.02
CA PHE A 77 -0.05 -4.11 -10.59
C PHE A 77 -0.75 -4.66 -11.84
N ASN A 78 -2.05 -4.89 -11.76
CA ASN A 78 -2.82 -5.40 -12.90
C ASN A 78 -2.80 -4.44 -14.08
N GLU A 79 -2.90 -3.14 -13.82
CA GLU A 79 -2.85 -2.12 -14.85
C GLU A 79 -1.50 -2.12 -15.58
N GLN A 80 -0.40 -2.14 -14.82
CA GLN A 80 0.94 -2.13 -15.40
C GLN A 80 1.27 -3.43 -16.12
N ILE A 81 0.83 -4.56 -15.58
CA ILE A 81 1.02 -5.87 -16.23
C ILE A 81 0.25 -5.93 -17.56
N SER A 82 -0.96 -5.39 -17.58
CA SER A 82 -1.76 -5.33 -18.79
C SER A 82 -1.09 -4.52 -19.89
N GLU A 83 -0.44 -3.40 -19.53
CA GLU A 83 0.30 -2.58 -20.47
C GLU A 83 1.52 -3.34 -21.05
N VAL A 84 2.23 -4.08 -20.19
CA VAL A 84 3.41 -4.84 -20.60
C VAL A 84 3.05 -6.00 -21.53
N PHE A 85 1.94 -6.68 -21.27
CA PHE A 85 1.51 -7.84 -22.02
C PHE A 85 0.41 -7.55 -23.06
N SER A 86 -0.02 -6.31 -23.16
CA SER A 86 -0.98 -5.89 -24.17
C SER A 86 -0.26 -5.63 -25.48
N ILE A 87 -0.39 -6.56 -26.36
CA ILE A 87 0.23 -6.46 -27.69
C ILE A 87 -0.87 -6.32 -28.73
#